data_835562528cefcec50e13db04af9d6f9d
#
_entry.id   835562528cefcec50e13db04af9d6f9d
#
_cell.length_a   1.000
_cell.length_b   1.000
_cell.length_c   1.000
_cell.angle_alpha   90.00
_cell.angle_beta   90.00
_cell.angle_gamma   90.00
#
_symmetry.space_group_name_H-M   'P 1'
#
loop_
_entity.id
_entity.type
_entity.pdbx_description
1 polymer ?
#
loop_
_entity_poly.entity_id
_entity_poly.type
_entity_poly.pdbx_seq_one_letter_code
_entity_poly.pdbx_strand_id
1 'polypeptide(L)'
;MFMDGMSMDLEKTNKEKLRSLFPECFSEDKLDIDKLLALCGEYIGNDFEKYKFEWKGKAECLKLAQKRSTGTLRPCPEESVDWDTTQNLYIEGDNLEVLKLLQTAYYRKVKMIYIDPPYNTGNDFVYADDFADPMARYKEVTQQTTKSNPETMGRFHTNWLNMMYPRLRLAANLLRDDGVIFISIDENEITNLKKVCDEAFGEENYVGTIVWYNATDNNPTQIAIEHEYIVCYAKRIDLAESVWKTKVSAVKDLLVDIGKELTDKYSNQEELQAAYSEWYRANKWQLWPLDRYKYIDQDGVYTGSQKQSILEAEIMSIMEKSLKTALDKALDDIFNDWK
;
A
#
# COMPACT_ATOMS: atom_id res chain seq x y z
N MET A 1 26.00 -25.21 -11.97
CA MET A 1 25.61 -24.02 -12.76
C MET A 1 26.65 -22.96 -12.47
N PHE A 2 27.50 -22.59 -13.44
CA PHE A 2 28.49 -21.54 -13.21
C PHE A 2 27.74 -20.22 -13.07
N MET A 3 27.87 -19.56 -11.93
CA MET A 3 27.40 -18.18 -11.78
C MET A 3 28.34 -17.28 -12.59
N ASP A 4 27.77 -16.49 -13.50
CA ASP A 4 28.52 -15.56 -14.35
C ASP A 4 28.92 -14.26 -13.64
N GLY A 5 28.69 -14.17 -12.33
CA GLY A 5 28.99 -13.00 -11.50
C GLY A 5 28.10 -11.77 -11.74
N MET A 6 26.97 -11.96 -12.41
CA MET A 6 26.02 -10.89 -12.75
C MET A 6 24.66 -11.14 -12.10
N SER A 7 23.87 -10.10 -11.91
CA SER A 7 22.50 -10.22 -11.44
C SER A 7 21.63 -11.02 -12.43
N MET A 8 20.44 -11.44 -11.97
CA MET A 8 19.48 -12.21 -12.77
C MET A 8 19.18 -11.52 -14.11
N ASP A 9 19.19 -12.32 -15.19
CA ASP A 9 18.79 -11.88 -16.52
C ASP A 9 17.26 -11.93 -16.65
N LEU A 10 16.61 -10.80 -16.42
CA LEU A 10 15.15 -10.69 -16.46
C LEU A 10 14.60 -10.85 -17.87
N GLU A 11 15.29 -10.36 -18.89
CA GLU A 11 14.86 -10.50 -20.28
C GLU A 11 14.83 -11.98 -20.68
N LYS A 12 15.94 -12.69 -20.44
CA LYS A 12 16.03 -14.12 -20.69
C LYS A 12 14.97 -14.90 -19.90
N THR A 13 14.80 -14.59 -18.64
CA THR A 13 13.80 -15.24 -17.77
C THR A 13 12.37 -15.05 -18.29
N ASN A 14 12.01 -13.83 -18.71
CA ASN A 14 10.69 -13.55 -19.26
C ASN A 14 10.47 -14.27 -20.59
N LYS A 15 11.48 -14.30 -21.43
CA LYS A 15 11.46 -15.00 -22.71
C LYS A 15 11.30 -16.52 -22.54
N GLU A 16 11.99 -17.12 -21.57
CA GLU A 16 11.86 -18.54 -21.22
C GLU A 16 10.45 -18.87 -20.69
N LYS A 17 9.86 -18.00 -19.87
CA LYS A 17 8.48 -18.15 -19.39
C LYS A 17 7.46 -18.10 -20.53
N LEU A 18 7.58 -17.10 -21.41
CA LEU A 18 6.71 -17.02 -22.61
C LEU A 18 6.88 -18.26 -23.50
N ARG A 19 8.10 -18.73 -23.69
CA ARG A 19 8.38 -19.96 -24.46
C ARG A 19 7.79 -21.20 -23.82
N SER A 20 7.77 -21.28 -22.50
CA SER A 20 7.15 -22.41 -21.80
C SER A 20 5.62 -22.47 -21.96
N LEU A 21 4.98 -21.30 -22.12
CA LEU A 21 3.53 -21.17 -22.31
C LEU A 21 3.12 -21.30 -23.78
N PHE A 22 3.90 -20.71 -24.70
CA PHE A 22 3.62 -20.60 -26.12
C PHE A 22 4.86 -20.95 -26.95
N PRO A 23 5.35 -22.20 -26.94
CA PRO A 23 6.57 -22.58 -27.67
C PRO A 23 6.47 -22.35 -29.16
N GLU A 24 5.26 -22.48 -29.74
CA GLU A 24 4.97 -22.26 -31.15
C GLU A 24 5.14 -20.81 -31.61
N CYS A 25 5.12 -19.85 -30.68
CA CYS A 25 5.35 -18.44 -30.99
C CYS A 25 6.85 -18.09 -31.12
N PHE A 26 7.73 -19.06 -31.07
CA PHE A 26 9.17 -18.80 -31.18
C PHE A 26 9.76 -19.46 -32.42
N SER A 27 10.50 -18.67 -33.21
CA SER A 27 11.30 -19.13 -34.34
C SER A 27 12.72 -18.58 -34.21
N GLU A 28 13.72 -19.44 -34.30
CA GLU A 28 15.14 -19.07 -34.17
C GLU A 28 15.42 -18.15 -32.95
N ASP A 29 14.86 -18.50 -31.83
CA ASP A 29 14.98 -17.74 -30.57
C ASP A 29 14.32 -16.36 -30.54
N LYS A 30 13.50 -16.02 -31.56
CA LYS A 30 12.74 -14.78 -31.65
C LYS A 30 11.26 -15.04 -31.41
N LEU A 31 10.60 -14.14 -30.71
CA LEU A 31 9.17 -14.15 -30.47
C LEU A 31 8.44 -13.65 -31.73
N ASP A 32 7.53 -14.47 -32.22
CA ASP A 32 6.54 -14.11 -33.26
C ASP A 32 5.31 -13.49 -32.57
N ILE A 33 5.22 -12.17 -32.61
CA ILE A 33 4.14 -11.42 -31.94
C ILE A 33 2.79 -11.67 -32.60
N ASP A 34 2.74 -11.80 -33.92
CA ASP A 34 1.49 -12.02 -34.66
C ASP A 34 0.89 -13.38 -34.30
N LYS A 35 1.72 -14.42 -34.19
CA LYS A 35 1.28 -15.73 -33.70
C LYS A 35 0.79 -15.70 -32.27
N LEU A 36 1.50 -14.99 -31.37
CA LEU A 36 1.08 -14.84 -29.98
C LEU A 36 -0.29 -14.16 -29.87
N LEU A 37 -0.48 -13.08 -30.63
CA LEU A 37 -1.76 -12.37 -30.69
C LEU A 37 -2.89 -13.26 -31.24
N ALA A 38 -2.62 -14.03 -32.29
CA ALA A 38 -3.59 -14.96 -32.86
C ALA A 38 -4.01 -16.05 -31.86
N LEU A 39 -3.13 -16.53 -31.00
CA LEU A 39 -3.42 -17.54 -29.98
C LEU A 39 -4.13 -16.97 -28.75
N CYS A 40 -3.83 -15.73 -28.38
CA CYS A 40 -4.43 -15.08 -27.20
C CYS A 40 -5.82 -14.50 -27.46
N GLY A 41 -6.30 -14.44 -28.71
CA GLY A 41 -7.60 -13.92 -29.07
C GLY A 41 -7.64 -12.40 -29.17
N GLU A 42 -8.58 -11.76 -28.47
CA GLU A 42 -8.73 -10.29 -28.54
C GLU A 42 -7.52 -9.55 -27.99
N TYR A 43 -7.03 -8.57 -28.71
CA TYR A 43 -5.94 -7.70 -28.30
C TYR A 43 -6.22 -6.24 -28.67
N ILE A 44 -5.55 -5.34 -27.97
CA ILE A 44 -5.71 -3.91 -28.24
C ILE A 44 -4.76 -3.50 -29.38
N GLY A 45 -5.31 -3.34 -30.59
CA GLY A 45 -4.56 -2.87 -31.77
C GLY A 45 -4.06 -1.43 -31.66
N ASN A 46 -3.18 -1.01 -32.57
CA ASN A 46 -2.64 0.35 -32.60
C ASN A 46 -3.63 1.41 -33.07
N ASP A 47 -4.76 1.00 -33.68
CA ASP A 47 -5.72 1.86 -34.37
C ASP A 47 -6.80 2.47 -33.46
N PHE A 48 -6.78 2.14 -32.17
CA PHE A 48 -7.72 2.71 -31.19
C PHE A 48 -7.08 3.82 -30.39
N GLU A 49 -7.83 4.88 -30.14
CA GLU A 49 -7.47 5.90 -29.17
C GLU A 49 -7.34 5.24 -27.78
N LYS A 50 -6.16 5.38 -27.17
CA LYS A 50 -5.83 4.79 -25.87
C LYS A 50 -5.34 5.85 -24.93
N TYR A 51 -5.76 5.78 -23.68
CA TYR A 51 -5.05 6.46 -22.63
C TYR A 51 -3.64 5.89 -22.53
N LYS A 52 -2.64 6.77 -22.64
CA LYS A 52 -1.23 6.40 -22.45
C LYS A 52 -0.60 7.37 -21.46
N PHE A 53 0.06 6.82 -20.48
CA PHE A 53 0.90 7.62 -19.58
C PHE A 53 2.32 7.58 -20.12
N GLU A 54 2.75 8.67 -20.78
CA GLU A 54 4.04 8.78 -21.43
C GLU A 54 4.82 9.97 -20.91
N TRP A 55 6.13 9.78 -20.76
CA TRP A 55 7.08 10.83 -20.40
C TRP A 55 8.43 10.55 -21.07
N LYS A 56 9.28 11.59 -21.15
CA LYS A 56 10.62 11.46 -21.70
C LYS A 56 11.50 10.58 -20.81
N GLY A 57 12.02 9.48 -21.35
CA GLY A 57 12.89 8.52 -20.63
C GLY A 57 12.21 7.22 -20.22
N LYS A 58 10.89 7.05 -20.43
CA LYS A 58 10.16 5.84 -20.04
C LYS A 58 10.76 4.56 -20.62
N ALA A 59 11.12 4.56 -21.91
CA ALA A 59 11.71 3.42 -22.56
C ALA A 59 13.14 3.09 -22.02
N GLU A 60 13.90 4.13 -21.71
CA GLU A 60 15.24 4.00 -21.10
C GLU A 60 15.12 3.43 -19.69
N CYS A 61 14.10 3.81 -18.91
CA CYS A 61 13.83 3.24 -17.59
C CYS A 61 13.62 1.73 -17.63
N LEU A 62 12.87 1.25 -18.63
CA LEU A 62 12.67 -0.19 -18.82
C LEU A 62 13.97 -0.92 -19.12
N LYS A 63 14.79 -0.36 -19.99
CA LYS A 63 16.15 -0.90 -20.31
C LYS A 63 17.05 -0.90 -19.08
N LEU A 64 16.99 0.17 -18.27
CA LEU A 64 17.78 0.30 -17.05
C LEU A 64 17.41 -0.75 -16.01
N ALA A 65 16.10 -1.01 -15.81
CA ALA A 65 15.63 -2.06 -14.92
C ALA A 65 16.08 -3.46 -15.37
N GLN A 66 16.21 -3.69 -16.68
CA GLN A 66 16.67 -4.96 -17.27
C GLN A 66 18.18 -5.10 -17.30
N LYS A 67 18.92 -3.98 -17.31
CA LYS A 67 20.39 -3.98 -17.34
C LYS A 67 20.94 -4.69 -16.11
N ARG A 68 21.69 -5.76 -16.35
CA ARG A 68 22.30 -6.58 -15.28
C ARG A 68 23.36 -5.79 -14.52
N SER A 69 23.36 -5.97 -13.19
CA SER A 69 24.45 -5.47 -12.34
C SER A 69 25.61 -6.45 -12.30
N THR A 70 26.82 -5.92 -12.33
CA THR A 70 28.09 -6.65 -12.09
C THR A 70 28.58 -6.51 -10.66
N GLY A 71 27.83 -5.77 -9.82
CA GLY A 71 28.13 -5.58 -8.40
C GLY A 71 27.95 -6.86 -7.58
N THR A 72 28.37 -6.81 -6.34
CA THR A 72 28.17 -7.87 -5.36
C THR A 72 27.91 -7.26 -3.98
N LEU A 73 27.05 -7.91 -3.20
CA LEU A 73 26.85 -7.59 -1.78
C LEU A 73 28.03 -8.17 -0.97
N ARG A 74 28.64 -7.36 -0.12
CA ARG A 74 29.74 -7.77 0.76
C ARG A 74 29.23 -7.84 2.20
N PRO A 75 29.42 -8.98 2.87
CA PRO A 75 29.15 -9.08 4.32
C PRO A 75 30.04 -8.11 5.11
N CYS A 76 29.46 -7.50 6.15
CA CYS A 76 30.16 -6.60 7.07
C CYS A 76 29.91 -7.03 8.53
N PRO A 77 30.49 -8.16 8.97
CA PRO A 77 30.28 -8.70 10.33
C PRO A 77 30.71 -7.74 11.44
N GLU A 78 31.77 -6.96 11.20
CA GLU A 78 32.37 -6.02 12.16
C GLU A 78 31.44 -4.84 12.52
N GLU A 79 30.49 -4.50 11.65
CA GLU A 79 29.50 -3.43 11.89
C GLU A 79 28.09 -3.98 12.20
N SER A 80 27.97 -5.32 12.23
CA SER A 80 26.68 -5.99 12.44
C SER A 80 26.45 -6.31 13.92
N VAL A 81 25.20 -6.22 14.37
CA VAL A 81 24.76 -6.65 15.70
C VAL A 81 24.20 -8.07 15.60
N ASP A 82 24.63 -8.96 16.50
CA ASP A 82 24.19 -10.34 16.59
C ASP A 82 24.28 -11.09 15.23
N TRP A 83 25.40 -10.92 14.54
CA TRP A 83 25.63 -11.44 13.18
C TRP A 83 25.23 -12.90 12.99
N ASP A 84 25.54 -13.78 13.95
CA ASP A 84 25.29 -15.22 13.82
C ASP A 84 23.82 -15.62 14.05
N THR A 85 23.01 -14.74 14.66
CA THR A 85 21.64 -15.07 15.09
C THR A 85 20.57 -14.19 14.46
N THR A 86 20.91 -12.99 14.00
CA THR A 86 19.96 -12.08 13.36
C THR A 86 19.45 -12.63 12.03
N GLN A 87 18.16 -12.40 11.76
CA GLN A 87 17.55 -12.65 10.45
C GLN A 87 17.26 -11.34 9.69
N ASN A 88 17.61 -10.20 10.28
CA ASN A 88 17.44 -8.89 9.67
C ASN A 88 18.67 -8.54 8.83
N LEU A 89 18.44 -7.88 7.71
CA LEU A 89 19.50 -7.41 6.82
C LEU A 89 19.39 -5.89 6.66
N TYR A 90 20.51 -5.21 6.83
CA TYR A 90 20.69 -3.83 6.40
C TYR A 90 21.64 -3.84 5.20
N ILE A 91 21.25 -3.21 4.10
CA ILE A 91 22.03 -3.19 2.86
C ILE A 91 22.28 -1.74 2.49
N GLU A 92 23.54 -1.33 2.46
CA GLU A 92 23.97 0.00 2.09
C GLU A 92 24.50 0.02 0.65
N GLY A 93 24.08 1.03 -0.12
CA GLY A 93 24.51 1.23 -1.49
C GLY A 93 23.45 1.91 -2.35
N ASP A 94 23.73 2.04 -3.65
CA ASP A 94 22.72 2.49 -4.61
C ASP A 94 21.55 1.51 -4.65
N ASN A 95 20.36 1.98 -4.33
CA ASN A 95 19.20 1.11 -4.16
C ASN A 95 18.71 0.49 -5.49
N LEU A 96 18.96 1.10 -6.65
CA LEU A 96 18.63 0.51 -7.94
C LEU A 96 19.54 -0.69 -8.24
N GLU A 97 20.84 -0.56 -7.98
CA GLU A 97 21.79 -1.67 -8.13
C GLU A 97 21.50 -2.78 -7.10
N VAL A 98 21.21 -2.43 -5.86
CA VAL A 98 20.79 -3.39 -4.81
C VAL A 98 19.56 -4.17 -5.25
N LEU A 99 18.51 -3.50 -5.75
CA LEU A 99 17.30 -4.16 -6.24
C LEU A 99 17.57 -5.15 -7.36
N LYS A 100 18.53 -4.87 -8.26
CA LYS A 100 18.97 -5.80 -9.31
C LYS A 100 19.67 -7.04 -8.72
N LEU A 101 20.54 -6.85 -7.72
CA LEU A 101 21.23 -7.95 -7.05
C LEU A 101 20.25 -8.84 -6.26
N LEU A 102 19.26 -8.25 -5.60
CA LEU A 102 18.24 -8.98 -4.86
C LEU A 102 17.35 -9.87 -5.74
N GLN A 103 17.22 -9.58 -7.04
CA GLN A 103 16.45 -10.44 -7.97
C GLN A 103 16.93 -11.90 -7.94
N THR A 104 18.20 -12.16 -7.72
CA THR A 104 18.75 -13.52 -7.71
C THR A 104 18.26 -14.35 -6.51
N ALA A 105 18.21 -13.73 -5.33
CA ALA A 105 17.88 -14.43 -4.08
C ALA A 105 16.42 -14.27 -3.65
N TYR A 106 15.78 -13.14 -3.97
CA TYR A 106 14.48 -12.74 -3.43
C TYR A 106 13.38 -12.59 -4.49
N TYR A 107 13.60 -13.04 -5.74
CA TYR A 107 12.56 -13.04 -6.78
C TYR A 107 11.29 -13.74 -6.28
N ARG A 108 10.16 -13.02 -6.24
CA ARG A 108 8.85 -13.51 -5.75
C ARG A 108 8.87 -14.08 -4.33
N LYS A 109 9.67 -13.50 -3.43
CA LYS A 109 9.78 -13.98 -2.04
C LYS A 109 9.38 -12.93 -0.99
N VAL A 110 9.29 -11.67 -1.36
CA VAL A 110 9.01 -10.58 -0.42
C VAL A 110 7.50 -10.47 -0.20
N LYS A 111 7.05 -10.54 1.06
CA LYS A 111 5.63 -10.43 1.42
C LYS A 111 5.15 -8.98 1.41
N MET A 112 5.97 -8.04 1.89
CA MET A 112 5.61 -6.63 1.99
C MET A 112 6.83 -5.77 1.64
N ILE A 113 6.59 -4.71 0.88
CA ILE A 113 7.55 -3.64 0.63
C ILE A 113 6.95 -2.34 1.16
N TYR A 114 7.74 -1.55 1.88
CA TYR A 114 7.40 -0.17 2.23
C TYR A 114 8.49 0.75 1.68
N ILE A 115 8.09 1.81 0.96
CA ILE A 115 8.99 2.83 0.44
C ILE A 115 8.54 4.21 0.91
N ASP A 116 9.53 5.02 1.25
CA ASP A 116 9.41 6.44 1.55
C ASP A 116 10.32 7.20 0.57
N PRO A 117 9.85 7.50 -0.66
CA PRO A 117 10.65 8.14 -1.68
C PRO A 117 10.76 9.64 -1.44
N PRO A 118 11.66 10.37 -2.13
CA PRO A 118 11.61 11.83 -2.16
C PRO A 118 10.24 12.31 -2.67
N TYR A 119 9.63 13.26 -1.94
CA TYR A 119 8.29 13.78 -2.27
C TYR A 119 8.30 14.81 -3.39
N ASN A 120 9.49 15.18 -3.86
CA ASN A 120 9.68 16.10 -4.98
C ASN A 120 9.18 17.54 -4.70
N THR A 121 9.39 18.00 -3.47
CA THR A 121 8.95 19.33 -2.98
C THR A 121 9.75 20.50 -3.56
N GLY A 122 10.73 20.23 -4.44
CA GLY A 122 11.61 21.22 -5.07
C GLY A 122 12.96 21.39 -4.39
N ASN A 123 13.11 20.91 -3.17
CA ASN A 123 14.38 20.87 -2.44
C ASN A 123 14.91 19.45 -2.26
N ASP A 124 14.11 18.45 -2.61
CA ASP A 124 14.43 17.05 -2.41
C ASP A 124 15.51 16.56 -3.38
N PHE A 125 16.30 15.63 -2.90
CA PHE A 125 17.33 14.99 -3.68
C PHE A 125 16.71 13.88 -4.53
N VAL A 126 16.67 14.09 -5.85
CA VAL A 126 16.33 13.04 -6.81
C VAL A 126 17.61 12.38 -7.27
N TYR A 127 17.71 11.07 -7.10
CA TYR A 127 18.91 10.32 -7.52
C TYR A 127 19.13 10.45 -9.03
N ALA A 128 20.37 10.76 -9.42
CA ALA A 128 20.79 10.78 -10.81
C ALA A 128 21.19 9.36 -11.23
N ASP A 129 20.25 8.64 -11.82
CA ASP A 129 20.57 7.37 -12.50
C ASP A 129 21.27 7.65 -13.84
N ASP A 130 22.14 6.75 -14.28
CA ASP A 130 23.10 6.91 -15.40
C ASP A 130 22.53 7.32 -16.78
N PHE A 131 21.25 7.50 -16.93
CA PHE A 131 20.69 7.97 -18.20
C PHE A 131 19.97 9.30 -18.13
N ALA A 132 19.84 9.87 -16.94
CA ALA A 132 19.42 11.25 -16.86
C ALA A 132 20.63 12.11 -17.22
N ASP A 133 20.50 12.98 -18.22
CA ASP A 133 21.41 14.11 -18.34
C ASP A 133 21.52 14.75 -16.95
N PRO A 134 22.68 14.76 -16.29
CA PRO A 134 22.79 15.29 -14.95
C PRO A 134 22.15 16.68 -14.94
N MET A 135 21.35 16.98 -13.93
CA MET A 135 20.70 18.30 -13.78
C MET A 135 21.74 19.44 -13.92
N ALA A 136 22.99 19.16 -13.50
CA ALA A 136 24.13 20.07 -13.71
C ALA A 136 24.48 20.26 -15.19
N ARG A 137 24.56 19.17 -15.97
CA ARG A 137 24.87 19.22 -17.42
C ARG A 137 23.73 19.85 -18.22
N TYR A 138 22.47 19.61 -17.77
CA TYR A 138 21.31 20.27 -18.35
C TYR A 138 21.32 21.78 -18.06
N LYS A 139 21.65 22.19 -16.82
CA LYS A 139 21.79 23.62 -16.45
C LYS A 139 22.95 24.27 -17.23
N GLU A 140 24.03 23.55 -17.48
CA GLU A 140 25.13 24.02 -18.32
C GLU A 140 24.73 24.18 -19.80
N VAL A 141 24.05 23.18 -20.36
CA VAL A 141 23.66 23.19 -21.80
C VAL A 141 22.53 24.19 -22.08
N THR A 142 21.62 24.45 -21.11
CA THR A 142 20.47 25.32 -21.30
C THR A 142 20.64 26.74 -20.73
N GLN A 143 21.76 27.03 -20.06
CA GLN A 143 22.04 28.33 -19.38
C GLN A 143 20.93 28.80 -18.43
N GLN A 144 20.11 27.89 -17.94
CA GLN A 144 18.98 28.21 -17.06
C GLN A 144 19.39 28.16 -15.59
N THR A 145 19.73 29.32 -15.02
CA THR A 145 20.20 29.45 -13.62
C THR A 145 19.14 29.97 -12.64
N THR A 146 17.87 30.11 -13.03
CA THR A 146 16.83 30.71 -12.17
C THR A 146 15.73 29.73 -11.80
N LYS A 147 15.36 29.75 -10.51
CA LYS A 147 14.38 28.88 -9.82
C LYS A 147 12.90 29.06 -10.23
N SER A 148 12.58 29.89 -11.21
CA SER A 148 11.21 30.31 -11.48
C SER A 148 10.75 30.19 -12.95
N ASN A 149 11.20 29.16 -13.67
CA ASN A 149 10.75 28.94 -15.04
C ASN A 149 9.69 27.84 -15.08
N PRO A 150 8.43 28.11 -15.50
CA PRO A 150 7.34 27.13 -15.58
C PRO A 150 7.67 25.90 -16.45
N GLU A 151 8.54 26.03 -17.46
CA GLU A 151 9.02 24.90 -18.27
C GLU A 151 9.87 23.90 -17.47
N THR A 152 10.36 24.27 -16.29
CA THR A 152 11.11 23.36 -15.42
C THR A 152 10.21 22.42 -14.65
N MET A 153 8.93 22.71 -14.44
CA MET A 153 8.00 21.86 -13.68
C MET A 153 7.79 20.51 -14.36
N GLY A 154 7.59 20.45 -15.67
CA GLY A 154 7.41 19.18 -16.38
C GLY A 154 8.63 18.27 -16.35
N ARG A 155 9.87 18.83 -16.29
CA ARG A 155 11.10 18.07 -16.16
C ARG A 155 11.37 17.59 -14.75
N PHE A 156 10.93 18.35 -13.78
CA PHE A 156 10.95 18.00 -12.37
C PHE A 156 10.19 16.69 -12.13
N HIS A 157 8.96 16.57 -12.59
CA HIS A 157 8.18 15.32 -12.54
C HIS A 157 8.80 14.21 -13.40
N THR A 158 9.33 14.53 -14.58
CA THR A 158 10.01 13.56 -15.46
C THR A 158 11.20 12.90 -14.78
N ASN A 159 12.05 13.67 -14.09
CA ASN A 159 13.21 13.14 -13.39
C ASN A 159 12.80 12.23 -12.24
N TRP A 160 11.76 12.61 -11.51
CA TRP A 160 11.21 11.79 -10.45
C TRP A 160 10.63 10.47 -10.99
N LEU A 161 9.88 10.51 -12.08
CA LEU A 161 9.35 9.33 -12.76
C LEU A 161 10.48 8.40 -13.26
N ASN A 162 11.53 8.98 -13.83
CA ASN A 162 12.70 8.21 -14.31
C ASN A 162 13.44 7.52 -13.15
N MET A 163 13.48 8.12 -11.98
CA MET A 163 14.03 7.53 -10.77
C MET A 163 13.11 6.41 -10.22
N MET A 164 11.81 6.67 -10.14
CA MET A 164 10.87 5.76 -9.48
C MET A 164 10.53 4.53 -10.31
N TYR A 165 10.29 4.68 -11.60
CA TYR A 165 9.76 3.60 -12.44
C TYR A 165 10.63 2.34 -12.49
N PRO A 166 11.95 2.41 -12.71
CA PRO A 166 12.79 1.21 -12.72
C PRO A 166 12.81 0.52 -11.35
N ARG A 167 12.75 1.28 -10.26
CA ARG A 167 12.68 0.75 -8.88
C ARG A 167 11.38 0.02 -8.61
N LEU A 168 10.25 0.60 -9.00
CA LEU A 168 8.92 -0.03 -8.86
C LEU A 168 8.81 -1.31 -9.70
N ARG A 169 9.36 -1.33 -10.92
CA ARG A 169 9.42 -2.53 -11.76
C ARG A 169 10.20 -3.66 -11.11
N LEU A 170 11.35 -3.36 -10.53
CA LEU A 170 12.16 -4.35 -9.80
C LEU A 170 11.50 -4.78 -8.49
N ALA A 171 10.89 -3.86 -7.75
CA ALA A 171 10.13 -4.15 -6.55
C ALA A 171 8.95 -5.11 -6.85
N ALA A 172 8.23 -4.88 -7.94
CA ALA A 172 7.15 -5.75 -8.38
C ALA A 172 7.60 -7.20 -8.63
N ASN A 173 8.85 -7.38 -9.10
CA ASN A 173 9.43 -8.72 -9.29
C ASN A 173 9.83 -9.40 -7.98
N LEU A 174 10.18 -8.65 -6.95
CA LEU A 174 10.52 -9.19 -5.63
C LEU A 174 9.30 -9.67 -4.86
N LEU A 175 8.12 -9.03 -5.07
CA LEU A 175 6.90 -9.39 -4.37
C LEU A 175 6.43 -10.80 -4.71
N ARG A 176 6.00 -11.53 -3.69
CA ARG A 176 5.21 -12.76 -3.80
C ARG A 176 3.87 -12.45 -4.46
N ASP A 177 3.19 -13.46 -4.96
CA ASP A 177 1.87 -13.28 -5.59
C ASP A 177 0.82 -12.70 -4.63
N ASP A 178 0.90 -13.03 -3.32
CA ASP A 178 0.08 -12.49 -2.24
C ASP A 178 0.74 -11.30 -1.52
N GLY A 179 1.79 -10.73 -2.12
CA GLY A 179 2.55 -9.61 -1.57
C GLY A 179 1.93 -8.25 -1.87
N VAL A 180 2.29 -7.25 -1.07
CA VAL A 180 1.78 -5.87 -1.18
C VAL A 180 2.92 -4.86 -1.05
N ILE A 181 2.71 -3.69 -1.65
CA ILE A 181 3.61 -2.54 -1.52
C ILE A 181 2.85 -1.34 -0.97
N PHE A 182 3.47 -0.63 -0.04
CA PHE A 182 3.03 0.64 0.49
C PHE A 182 4.05 1.73 0.15
N ILE A 183 3.58 2.88 -0.29
CA ILE A 183 4.44 3.98 -0.75
C ILE A 183 3.92 5.28 -0.15
N SER A 184 4.72 5.91 0.72
CA SER A 184 4.42 7.23 1.26
C SER A 184 4.63 8.31 0.21
N ILE A 185 3.79 9.31 0.17
CA ILE A 185 3.88 10.45 -0.75
C ILE A 185 2.98 11.59 -0.28
N ASP A 186 3.28 12.82 -0.70
CA ASP A 186 2.41 13.97 -0.53
C ASP A 186 1.63 14.33 -1.81
N GLU A 187 0.98 15.48 -1.82
CA GLU A 187 0.18 15.96 -2.94
C GLU A 187 0.99 16.29 -4.20
N ASN A 188 2.32 16.51 -4.09
CA ASN A 188 3.14 16.91 -5.25
C ASN A 188 3.21 15.80 -6.30
N GLU A 189 3.33 14.54 -5.87
CA GLU A 189 3.57 13.41 -6.79
C GLU A 189 2.54 12.27 -6.68
N ILE A 190 1.52 12.34 -5.83
CA ILE A 190 0.53 11.25 -5.69
C ILE A 190 -0.12 10.85 -7.01
N THR A 191 -0.42 11.82 -7.87
CA THR A 191 -1.06 11.56 -9.17
C THR A 191 -0.12 10.80 -10.11
N ASN A 192 1.15 11.20 -10.17
CA ASN A 192 2.16 10.54 -10.97
C ASN A 192 2.54 9.18 -10.40
N LEU A 193 2.62 9.07 -9.06
CA LEU A 193 2.86 7.81 -8.38
C LEU A 193 1.80 6.77 -8.73
N LYS A 194 0.52 7.12 -8.65
CA LYS A 194 -0.57 6.19 -9.02
C LYS A 194 -0.43 5.71 -10.45
N LYS A 195 -0.21 6.61 -11.40
CA LYS A 195 -0.05 6.25 -12.82
C LYS A 195 1.15 5.34 -13.07
N VAL A 196 2.29 5.61 -12.43
CA VAL A 196 3.48 4.75 -12.60
C VAL A 196 3.33 3.41 -11.89
N CYS A 197 2.54 3.36 -10.80
CA CYS A 197 2.19 2.11 -10.15
C CYS A 197 1.21 1.28 -10.99
N ASP A 198 0.22 1.89 -11.63
CA ASP A 198 -0.68 1.22 -12.58
C ASP A 198 0.13 0.53 -13.70
N GLU A 199 1.18 1.18 -14.21
CA GLU A 199 2.10 0.61 -15.19
C GLU A 199 2.99 -0.52 -14.65
N ALA A 200 3.36 -0.46 -13.37
CA ALA A 200 4.29 -1.43 -12.76
C ALA A 200 3.57 -2.66 -12.18
N PHE A 201 2.39 -2.49 -11.62
CA PHE A 201 1.65 -3.52 -10.89
C PHE A 201 0.34 -3.93 -11.57
N GLY A 202 -0.23 -3.09 -12.45
CA GLY A 202 -1.57 -3.20 -13.03
C GLY A 202 -2.58 -2.38 -12.23
N GLU A 203 -3.45 -1.64 -12.93
CA GLU A 203 -4.50 -0.81 -12.31
C GLU A 203 -5.46 -1.66 -11.46
N GLU A 204 -5.76 -2.88 -11.89
CA GLU A 204 -6.61 -3.85 -11.20
C GLU A 204 -6.06 -4.29 -9.84
N ASN A 205 -4.77 -4.08 -9.58
CA ASN A 205 -4.11 -4.45 -8.33
C ASN A 205 -4.02 -3.29 -7.33
N TYR A 206 -4.66 -2.17 -7.61
CA TYR A 206 -4.77 -1.07 -6.67
C TYR A 206 -5.64 -1.46 -5.47
N VAL A 207 -5.06 -1.42 -4.26
CA VAL A 207 -5.76 -1.77 -3.01
C VAL A 207 -6.45 -0.55 -2.41
N GLY A 208 -5.76 0.59 -2.37
CA GLY A 208 -6.31 1.81 -1.79
C GLY A 208 -5.24 2.86 -1.48
N THR A 209 -5.70 4.00 -1.01
CA THR A 209 -4.85 5.08 -0.49
C THR A 209 -5.25 5.39 0.94
N ILE A 210 -4.30 5.31 1.86
CA ILE A 210 -4.45 5.72 3.24
C ILE A 210 -4.15 7.23 3.31
N VAL A 211 -5.02 7.99 3.92
CA VAL A 211 -4.78 9.39 4.26
C VAL A 211 -4.19 9.41 5.67
N TRP A 212 -2.93 9.84 5.77
CA TRP A 212 -2.20 9.86 7.03
C TRP A 212 -2.18 11.28 7.59
N TYR A 213 -2.95 11.50 8.65
CA TYR A 213 -2.94 12.76 9.37
C TYR A 213 -1.70 12.84 10.29
N ASN A 214 -0.76 13.73 10.00
CA ASN A 214 0.54 13.76 10.67
C ASN A 214 1.04 15.15 11.05
N ALA A 215 0.51 16.21 10.44
CA ALA A 215 1.05 17.55 10.63
C ALA A 215 -0.06 18.57 10.91
N THR A 216 0.34 19.68 11.51
CA THR A 216 -0.48 20.90 11.60
C THR A 216 0.18 21.93 10.70
N ASP A 217 -0.52 22.40 9.68
CA ASP A 217 -0.07 23.54 8.87
C ASP A 217 -0.20 24.81 9.71
N ASN A 218 0.93 25.28 10.25
CA ASN A 218 0.97 26.47 11.10
C ASN A 218 0.82 27.79 10.34
N ASN A 219 0.98 27.78 9.01
CA ASN A 219 0.93 28.98 8.17
C ASN A 219 0.19 28.73 6.85
N PRO A 220 -1.05 28.27 6.87
CA PRO A 220 -1.80 28.02 5.65
C PRO A 220 -2.07 29.32 4.90
N THR A 221 -1.93 29.30 3.56
CA THR A 221 -2.27 30.47 2.74
C THR A 221 -3.77 30.51 2.42
N GLN A 222 -4.30 29.50 1.72
CA GLN A 222 -5.72 29.35 1.39
C GLN A 222 -6.32 28.10 2.03
N ILE A 223 -5.67 26.95 1.85
CA ILE A 223 -6.11 25.66 2.37
C ILE A 223 -4.98 25.06 3.18
N ALA A 224 -5.27 24.70 4.45
CA ALA A 224 -4.34 23.96 5.28
C ALA A 224 -4.23 22.53 4.79
N ILE A 225 -3.00 22.01 4.65
CA ILE A 225 -2.71 20.63 4.31
C ILE A 225 -2.09 19.97 5.54
N GLU A 226 -2.84 19.05 6.15
CA GLU A 226 -2.47 18.41 7.41
C GLU A 226 -2.35 16.88 7.26
N HIS A 227 -2.09 16.40 6.05
CA HIS A 227 -2.00 14.98 5.77
C HIS A 227 -1.02 14.66 4.65
N GLU A 228 -0.61 13.40 4.63
CA GLU A 228 0.12 12.76 3.56
C GLU A 228 -0.64 11.52 3.11
N TYR A 229 -0.12 10.84 2.12
CA TYR A 229 -0.76 9.65 1.55
C TYR A 229 0.16 8.45 1.66
N ILE A 230 -0.44 7.26 1.84
CA ILE A 230 0.25 5.99 1.65
C ILE A 230 -0.53 5.21 0.60
N VAL A 231 0.03 5.10 -0.60
CA VAL A 231 -0.58 4.37 -1.71
C VAL A 231 -0.25 2.89 -1.59
N CYS A 232 -1.25 2.03 -1.73
CA CYS A 232 -1.09 0.58 -1.62
C CYS A 232 -1.49 -0.14 -2.90
N TYR A 233 -0.61 -1.03 -3.38
CA TYR A 233 -0.86 -1.99 -4.45
C TYR A 233 -0.55 -3.41 -3.99
N ALA A 234 -1.32 -4.38 -4.49
CA ALA A 234 -0.99 -5.78 -4.37
C ALA A 234 -0.17 -6.25 -5.58
N LYS A 235 0.56 -7.36 -5.45
CA LYS A 235 1.13 -8.04 -6.62
C LYS A 235 0.05 -8.69 -7.45
N ARG A 236 -0.92 -9.32 -6.78
CA ARG A 236 -2.18 -9.84 -7.30
C ARG A 236 -3.25 -9.66 -6.23
N ILE A 237 -4.23 -8.83 -6.52
CA ILE A 237 -5.26 -8.48 -5.55
C ILE A 237 -6.15 -9.66 -5.16
N ASP A 238 -6.35 -10.59 -6.10
CA ASP A 238 -7.13 -11.82 -5.88
C ASP A 238 -6.47 -12.81 -4.90
N LEU A 239 -5.16 -12.69 -4.69
CA LEU A 239 -4.39 -13.52 -3.75
C LEU A 239 -3.99 -12.79 -2.48
N ALA A 240 -4.11 -11.45 -2.45
CA ALA A 240 -3.82 -10.67 -1.25
C ALA A 240 -4.83 -10.98 -0.13
N GLU A 241 -4.38 -10.98 1.10
CA GLU A 241 -5.28 -11.15 2.24
C GLU A 241 -6.35 -10.07 2.26
N SER A 242 -7.63 -10.47 2.31
CA SER A 242 -8.76 -9.54 2.28
C SER A 242 -8.97 -8.80 3.61
N VAL A 243 -8.40 -9.28 4.69
CA VAL A 243 -8.57 -8.73 6.04
C VAL A 243 -7.22 -8.56 6.73
N TRP A 244 -6.80 -7.30 6.88
CA TRP A 244 -5.59 -6.93 7.61
C TRP A 244 -5.96 -6.38 8.98
N LYS A 245 -6.17 -7.30 9.93
CA LYS A 245 -6.52 -6.96 11.32
C LYS A 245 -5.59 -7.69 12.27
N THR A 246 -5.13 -6.98 13.27
CA THR A 246 -4.47 -7.59 14.42
C THR A 246 -5.41 -7.61 15.61
N LYS A 247 -5.33 -8.70 16.39
CA LYS A 247 -5.98 -8.77 17.70
C LYS A 247 -5.10 -8.18 18.81
N VAL A 248 -3.81 -7.97 18.50
CA VAL A 248 -2.82 -7.44 19.45
C VAL A 248 -2.90 -5.91 19.41
N SER A 249 -3.22 -5.31 20.55
CA SER A 249 -3.25 -3.86 20.73
C SER A 249 -3.03 -3.54 22.21
N ALA A 250 -1.95 -2.86 22.53
CA ALA A 250 -1.67 -2.42 23.90
C ALA A 250 -2.79 -1.53 24.46
N VAL A 251 -3.40 -0.69 23.62
CA VAL A 251 -4.55 0.14 24.01
C VAL A 251 -5.78 -0.70 24.30
N LYS A 252 -6.03 -1.74 23.51
CA LYS A 252 -7.14 -2.68 23.76
C LYS A 252 -6.92 -3.41 25.08
N ASP A 253 -5.72 -3.92 25.30
CA ASP A 253 -5.40 -4.66 26.53
C ASP A 253 -5.56 -3.74 27.74
N LEU A 254 -5.09 -2.49 27.67
CA LEU A 254 -5.30 -1.48 28.69
C LEU A 254 -6.79 -1.21 28.99
N LEU A 255 -7.62 -1.11 27.95
CA LEU A 255 -9.08 -0.91 28.12
C LEU A 255 -9.76 -2.15 28.70
N VAL A 256 -9.34 -3.34 28.36
CA VAL A 256 -9.83 -4.60 28.93
C VAL A 256 -9.45 -4.71 30.40
N ASP A 257 -8.21 -4.38 30.75
CA ASP A 257 -7.71 -4.50 32.12
C ASP A 257 -8.39 -3.50 33.06
N ILE A 258 -8.48 -2.23 32.66
CA ILE A 258 -9.22 -1.23 33.45
C ILE A 258 -10.71 -1.56 33.54
N GLY A 259 -11.29 -2.10 32.45
CA GLY A 259 -12.67 -2.57 32.43
C GLY A 259 -12.92 -3.61 33.51
N LYS A 260 -12.09 -4.64 33.59
CA LYS A 260 -12.17 -5.68 34.63
C LYS A 260 -11.97 -5.11 36.04
N GLU A 261 -10.93 -4.31 36.23
CA GLU A 261 -10.65 -3.70 37.55
C GLU A 261 -11.86 -2.92 38.08
N LEU A 262 -12.47 -2.10 37.23
CA LEU A 262 -13.60 -1.26 37.67
C LEU A 262 -14.90 -2.06 37.85
N THR A 263 -15.18 -3.07 36.99
CA THR A 263 -16.36 -3.94 37.16
C THR A 263 -16.26 -4.80 38.42
N ASP A 264 -15.06 -5.24 38.78
CA ASP A 264 -14.84 -5.97 40.04
C ASP A 264 -15.06 -5.07 41.27
N LYS A 265 -14.80 -3.77 41.16
CA LYS A 265 -14.87 -2.82 42.28
C LYS A 265 -16.25 -2.16 42.46
N TYR A 266 -16.97 -1.92 41.38
CA TYR A 266 -18.24 -1.18 41.39
C TYR A 266 -19.34 -2.02 40.78
N SER A 267 -20.37 -2.33 41.61
CA SER A 267 -21.58 -3.03 41.16
C SER A 267 -22.68 -2.07 40.70
N ASN A 268 -22.65 -0.79 41.13
CA ASN A 268 -23.57 0.24 40.70
C ASN A 268 -23.14 0.85 39.37
N GLN A 269 -24.04 0.90 38.38
CA GLN A 269 -23.74 1.38 37.03
C GLN A 269 -23.34 2.86 36.99
N GLU A 270 -23.94 3.73 37.83
CA GLU A 270 -23.62 5.15 37.84
C GLU A 270 -22.21 5.40 38.41
N GLU A 271 -21.88 4.71 39.51
CA GLU A 271 -20.55 4.76 40.13
C GLU A 271 -19.46 4.18 39.20
N LEU A 272 -19.74 3.07 38.55
CA LEU A 272 -18.90 2.43 37.56
C LEU A 272 -18.58 3.39 36.41
N GLN A 273 -19.60 3.98 35.79
CA GLN A 273 -19.42 4.93 34.70
C GLN A 273 -18.70 6.21 35.15
N ALA A 274 -18.96 6.69 36.35
CA ALA A 274 -18.27 7.87 36.91
C ALA A 274 -16.78 7.59 37.09
N ALA A 275 -16.42 6.45 37.70
CA ALA A 275 -15.04 6.04 37.90
C ALA A 275 -14.31 5.84 36.57
N TYR A 276 -14.95 5.20 35.60
CA TYR A 276 -14.36 5.03 34.26
C TYR A 276 -14.19 6.38 33.55
N SER A 277 -15.13 7.29 33.66
CA SER A 277 -15.07 8.62 33.04
C SER A 277 -13.93 9.47 33.61
N GLU A 278 -13.61 9.34 34.88
CA GLU A 278 -12.48 9.98 35.52
C GLU A 278 -11.16 9.41 35.00
N TRP A 279 -11.02 8.08 35.00
CA TRP A 279 -9.87 7.39 34.46
C TRP A 279 -9.67 7.70 32.96
N TYR A 280 -10.75 7.68 32.18
CA TYR A 280 -10.71 7.98 30.73
C TYR A 280 -10.18 9.39 30.48
N ARG A 281 -10.63 10.42 31.21
CA ARG A 281 -10.14 11.79 31.04
C ARG A 281 -8.64 11.90 31.32
N ALA A 282 -8.16 11.24 32.36
CA ALA A 282 -6.75 11.23 32.74
C ALA A 282 -5.86 10.52 31.70
N ASN A 283 -6.39 9.52 31.00
CA ASN A 283 -5.61 8.65 30.11
C ASN A 283 -5.95 8.85 28.62
N LYS A 284 -6.82 9.77 28.23
CA LYS A 284 -7.30 9.96 26.86
C LYS A 284 -6.20 10.08 25.83
N TRP A 285 -5.09 10.71 26.17
CA TRP A 285 -3.94 10.94 25.29
C TRP A 285 -3.28 9.66 24.78
N GLN A 286 -3.37 8.56 25.50
CA GLN A 286 -2.79 7.26 25.11
C GLN A 286 -3.82 6.28 24.51
N LEU A 287 -5.11 6.66 24.45
CA LEU A 287 -6.18 5.78 24.01
C LEU A 287 -6.38 5.77 22.49
N TRP A 288 -5.73 6.64 21.76
CA TRP A 288 -5.82 6.63 20.30
C TRP A 288 -5.28 5.31 19.72
N PRO A 289 -5.93 4.65 18.75
CA PRO A 289 -7.18 5.05 18.03
C PRO A 289 -8.48 4.54 18.68
N LEU A 290 -8.47 4.07 19.93
CA LEU A 290 -9.64 3.54 20.64
C LEU A 290 -10.30 4.54 21.58
N ASP A 291 -10.02 5.84 21.41
CA ASP A 291 -10.58 6.93 22.22
C ASP A 291 -12.11 7.13 22.11
N ARG A 292 -12.77 6.39 21.23
CA ARG A 292 -14.24 6.31 21.12
C ARG A 292 -14.89 5.40 22.16
N TYR A 293 -14.12 4.58 22.88
CA TYR A 293 -14.61 3.68 23.92
C TYR A 293 -14.77 4.44 25.24
N LYS A 294 -15.88 5.20 25.38
CA LYS A 294 -16.14 6.15 26.47
C LYS A 294 -17.09 5.63 27.55
N TYR A 295 -17.66 4.47 27.34
CA TYR A 295 -18.70 3.89 28.20
C TYR A 295 -18.24 2.56 28.76
N ILE A 296 -18.76 2.23 29.93
CA ILE A 296 -18.52 0.96 30.62
C ILE A 296 -19.84 0.44 31.23
N ASP A 297 -20.03 -0.87 31.22
CA ASP A 297 -21.01 -1.59 31.98
C ASP A 297 -20.40 -2.87 32.58
N GLN A 298 -21.20 -3.75 33.16
CA GLN A 298 -20.71 -4.99 33.79
C GLN A 298 -20.05 -5.96 32.79
N ASP A 299 -20.34 -5.82 31.51
CA ASP A 299 -19.72 -6.61 30.43
C ASP A 299 -18.40 -6.02 29.94
N GLY A 300 -18.07 -4.78 30.34
CA GLY A 300 -16.79 -4.11 30.00
C GLY A 300 -16.97 -2.78 29.29
N VAL A 301 -15.87 -2.35 28.62
CA VAL A 301 -15.80 -1.04 27.96
C VAL A 301 -16.36 -1.12 26.54
N TYR A 302 -17.21 -0.15 26.15
CA TYR A 302 -17.90 -0.14 24.86
C TYR A 302 -18.02 1.27 24.23
N THR A 303 -18.39 1.32 22.95
CA THR A 303 -18.72 2.57 22.23
C THR A 303 -20.22 2.82 22.26
N GLY A 304 -20.66 4.08 22.20
CA GLY A 304 -22.07 4.42 22.15
C GLY A 304 -22.83 3.77 20.98
N SER A 305 -22.18 3.62 19.81
CA SER A 305 -22.78 2.98 18.63
C SER A 305 -23.00 1.47 18.78
N GLN A 306 -22.18 0.77 19.58
CA GLN A 306 -22.39 -0.67 19.85
C GLN A 306 -23.66 -0.90 20.67
N LYS A 307 -23.88 -0.09 21.70
CA LYS A 307 -25.09 -0.23 22.54
C LYS A 307 -26.34 0.18 21.79
N GLN A 308 -26.27 1.16 20.91
CA GLN A 308 -27.42 1.57 20.09
C GLN A 308 -27.83 0.46 19.12
N SER A 309 -26.89 -0.23 18.48
CA SER A 309 -27.21 -1.34 17.57
C SER A 309 -27.78 -2.57 18.30
N ILE A 310 -27.34 -2.85 19.52
CA ILE A 310 -27.91 -3.92 20.36
C ILE A 310 -29.35 -3.54 20.77
N LEU A 311 -29.58 -2.30 21.22
CA LEU A 311 -30.89 -1.80 21.58
C LEU A 311 -31.86 -1.81 20.40
N GLU A 312 -31.41 -1.39 19.21
CA GLU A 312 -32.21 -1.45 17.98
C GLU A 312 -32.57 -2.89 17.61
N ALA A 313 -31.64 -3.84 17.73
CA ALA A 313 -31.90 -5.25 17.49
C ALA A 313 -32.89 -5.86 18.49
N GLU A 314 -32.78 -5.49 19.76
CA GLU A 314 -33.76 -5.90 20.81
C GLU A 314 -35.15 -5.31 20.56
N ILE A 315 -35.25 -4.02 20.22
CA ILE A 315 -36.52 -3.36 19.87
C ILE A 315 -37.16 -4.04 18.67
N MET A 316 -36.40 -4.32 17.62
CA MET A 316 -36.87 -5.03 16.42
C MET A 316 -37.39 -6.43 16.79
N SER A 317 -36.64 -7.18 17.59
CA SER A 317 -37.07 -8.50 18.06
C SER A 317 -38.37 -8.48 18.88
N ILE A 318 -38.55 -7.45 19.73
CA ILE A 318 -39.80 -7.25 20.51
C ILE A 318 -40.96 -6.87 19.59
N MET A 319 -40.70 -5.98 18.60
CA MET A 319 -41.71 -5.58 17.61
C MET A 319 -42.15 -6.76 16.74
N GLU A 320 -41.24 -7.59 16.28
CA GLU A 320 -41.55 -8.79 15.48
C GLU A 320 -42.39 -9.79 16.27
N LYS A 321 -42.03 -10.05 17.54
CA LYS A 321 -42.87 -10.92 18.44
C LYS A 321 -44.24 -10.34 18.67
N SER A 322 -44.35 -9.04 18.90
CA SER A 322 -45.64 -8.36 19.13
C SER A 322 -46.51 -8.39 17.86
N LEU A 323 -45.91 -8.16 16.69
CA LEU A 323 -46.60 -8.20 15.40
C LEU A 323 -47.10 -9.62 15.09
N LYS A 324 -46.27 -10.63 15.34
CA LYS A 324 -46.65 -12.03 15.16
C LYS A 324 -47.82 -12.43 16.06
N THR A 325 -47.75 -12.06 17.33
CA THR A 325 -48.83 -12.34 18.31
C THR A 325 -50.13 -11.64 17.90
N ALA A 326 -50.07 -10.40 17.42
CA ALA A 326 -51.24 -9.68 16.92
C ALA A 326 -51.83 -10.30 15.64
N LEU A 327 -50.99 -10.76 14.74
CA LEU A 327 -51.38 -11.43 13.51
C LEU A 327 -52.03 -12.80 13.79
N ASP A 328 -51.43 -13.60 14.67
CA ASP A 328 -51.98 -14.90 15.08
C ASP A 328 -53.36 -14.73 15.74
N LYS A 329 -53.52 -13.71 16.62
CA LYS A 329 -54.82 -13.40 17.23
C LYS A 329 -55.85 -12.94 16.21
N ALA A 330 -55.48 -12.09 15.26
CA ALA A 330 -56.39 -11.64 14.19
C ALA A 330 -56.83 -12.78 13.28
N LEU A 331 -55.94 -13.74 12.98
CA LEU A 331 -56.26 -14.94 12.23
C LEU A 331 -57.22 -15.86 13.02
N ASP A 332 -57.00 -16.05 14.31
CA ASP A 332 -57.87 -16.84 15.15
C ASP A 332 -59.29 -16.21 15.27
N ASP A 333 -59.38 -14.89 15.42
CA ASP A 333 -60.65 -14.16 15.42
C ASP A 333 -61.39 -14.32 14.08
N ILE A 334 -60.72 -14.20 12.93
CA ILE A 334 -61.31 -14.44 11.59
C ILE A 334 -61.78 -15.88 11.42
N PHE A 335 -61.01 -16.87 11.87
CA PHE A 335 -61.36 -18.27 11.75
C PHE A 335 -62.54 -18.69 12.69
N ASN A 336 -62.71 -17.99 13.81
CA ASN A 336 -63.80 -18.23 14.74
C ASN A 336 -65.14 -17.59 14.30
N ASP A 337 -65.10 -16.48 13.54
CA ASP A 337 -66.28 -15.84 12.93
C ASP A 337 -66.80 -16.60 11.69
N TRP A 338 -66.03 -17.57 11.18
CA TRP A 338 -66.44 -18.41 10.06
C TRP A 338 -67.02 -19.77 10.45
N LYS A 339 -67.21 -20.06 11.73
CA LYS A 339 -67.93 -21.22 12.26
C LYS A 339 -69.31 -20.82 12.76
#